data_319199dd027cfd5c1cd59d0e35438814
#
_entry.id   319199dd027cfd5c1cd59d0e35438814
#
_cell.length_a   1.000
_cell.length_b   1.000
_cell.length_c   1.000
_cell.angle_alpha   90.00
_cell.angle_beta   90.00
_cell.angle_gamma   90.00
#
_symmetry.space_group_name_H-M   'P 1'
#
loop_
_entity.id
_entity.type
_entity.pdbx_description
1 polymer ?
#
loop_
_entity_poly.entity_id
_entity_poly.type
_entity_poly.pdbx_seq_one_letter_code
_entity_poly.pdbx_strand_id
1 'polypeptide(L)'
;MITVPVVPAATEYLYRQATAAGIPLSGTFELTPVCNMDCKMCYVRLSRQEQEAIAPLFGAEQWLKLGRSAVDAGMLYLLLTGGEPFLHPEFRQILEGLHRMGLFISVNSNGTMIDETVVAWLKNCPPVRMNISLYGASDQTYERLCGNPRGFTQVTKAIRLLKEAGIQVKLNCSLTPHNAADLPEMVKFAQENELILQVATYMFPPVRKDSAMIGKNHRFTPEEAAYYMAYADYLTLGKERFLTQEGKIPTPSDPEEGCQGDGIACRAGKCSFWVTWQGHMMPCGMFPPEQGPNVFRMPFQDAWEQVKQDSAAVRLPPECANCSAKNTCRACAAMVVTESGCFHKVPKYRCDMIHAYKAQWDRVKEEML
;
A
#
# COMPACT_ATOMS: atom_id res chain seq x y z
N MET A 1 -13.13 17.51 -9.96
CA MET A 1 -11.65 17.60 -10.05
C MET A 1 -11.08 16.64 -9.03
N ILE A 2 -10.56 15.48 -9.44
CA ILE A 2 -9.81 14.62 -8.52
C ILE A 2 -8.47 15.31 -8.33
N THR A 3 -8.32 16.01 -7.21
CA THR A 3 -7.04 16.61 -6.85
C THR A 3 -6.11 15.48 -6.42
N VAL A 4 -5.00 15.33 -7.14
CA VAL A 4 -3.85 14.59 -6.61
C VAL A 4 -3.56 15.19 -5.23
N PRO A 5 -3.44 14.38 -4.16
CA PRO A 5 -3.17 14.94 -2.85
C PRO A 5 -1.86 15.71 -2.92
N VAL A 6 -1.94 17.03 -2.85
CA VAL A 6 -0.75 17.85 -2.69
C VAL A 6 -0.25 17.57 -1.27
N VAL A 7 0.91 16.94 -1.16
CA VAL A 7 1.57 16.79 0.14
C VAL A 7 1.91 18.21 0.60
N PRO A 8 1.47 18.63 1.80
CA PRO A 8 1.83 19.96 2.29
C PRO A 8 3.36 20.13 2.28
N ALA A 9 3.85 21.26 1.85
CA ALA A 9 5.30 21.56 1.78
C ALA A 9 6.03 21.29 3.11
N ALA A 10 5.35 21.53 4.23
CA ALA A 10 5.86 21.20 5.56
C ALA A 10 6.07 19.68 5.76
N THR A 11 5.13 18.84 5.30
CA THR A 11 5.26 17.37 5.40
C THR A 11 6.42 16.87 4.56
N GLU A 12 6.59 17.39 3.35
CA GLU A 12 7.70 17.03 2.47
C GLU A 12 9.05 17.46 3.06
N TYR A 13 9.13 18.68 3.61
CA TYR A 13 10.31 19.15 4.33
C TYR A 13 10.67 18.20 5.49
N LEU A 14 9.70 17.79 6.32
CA LEU A 14 9.93 16.85 7.41
C LEU A 14 10.48 15.51 6.91
N TYR A 15 9.93 14.96 5.83
CA TYR A 15 10.43 13.72 5.26
C TYR A 15 11.86 13.85 4.73
N ARG A 16 12.22 14.97 4.10
CA ARG A 16 13.60 15.21 3.65
C ARG A 16 14.58 15.29 4.83
N GLN A 17 14.22 16.03 5.88
CA GLN A 17 15.06 16.12 7.08
C GLN A 17 15.21 14.75 7.77
N ALA A 18 14.11 14.02 7.92
CA ALA A 18 14.12 12.69 8.52
C ALA A 18 14.96 11.69 7.69
N THR A 19 14.85 11.75 6.35
CA THR A 19 15.67 10.91 5.46
C THR A 19 17.16 11.21 5.63
N ALA A 20 17.54 12.48 5.67
CA ALA A 20 18.94 12.90 5.84
C ALA A 20 19.49 12.51 7.22
N ALA A 21 18.66 12.56 8.27
CA ALA A 21 19.06 12.23 9.64
C ALA A 21 18.88 10.73 9.99
N GLY A 22 18.26 9.92 9.11
CA GLY A 22 17.95 8.52 9.39
C GLY A 22 16.91 8.32 10.49
N ILE A 23 16.00 9.30 10.69
CA ILE A 23 14.93 9.26 11.70
C ILE A 23 13.74 8.45 11.15
N PRO A 24 13.17 7.50 11.90
CA PRO A 24 12.04 6.68 11.47
C PRO A 24 10.71 7.46 11.55
N LEU A 25 10.54 8.48 10.69
CA LEU A 25 9.41 9.42 10.74
C LEU A 25 8.05 8.76 10.51
N SER A 26 7.99 7.70 9.70
CA SER A 26 6.74 6.98 9.43
C SER A 26 6.88 5.48 9.61
N GLY A 27 5.91 4.89 10.31
CA GLY A 27 5.81 3.45 10.55
C GLY A 27 4.54 2.84 9.98
N THR A 28 4.58 1.54 9.73
CA THR A 28 3.40 0.73 9.47
C THR A 28 3.38 -0.44 10.45
N PHE A 29 2.26 -0.62 11.15
CA PHE A 29 2.04 -1.77 12.01
C PHE A 29 0.99 -2.69 11.38
N GLU A 30 1.39 -3.89 11.03
CA GLU A 30 0.52 -4.95 10.53
C GLU A 30 0.07 -5.80 11.71
N LEU A 31 -1.12 -5.52 12.23
CA LEU A 31 -1.56 -6.04 13.53
C LEU A 31 -1.96 -7.52 13.49
N THR A 32 -2.45 -8.01 12.35
CA THR A 32 -2.94 -9.38 12.17
C THR A 32 -2.90 -9.77 10.70
N PRO A 33 -2.61 -11.03 10.35
CA PRO A 33 -2.76 -11.53 8.99
C PRO A 33 -4.20 -12.03 8.71
N VAL A 34 -5.04 -12.14 9.75
CA VAL A 34 -6.41 -12.65 9.63
C VAL A 34 -7.29 -11.66 8.90
N CYS A 35 -8.07 -12.14 7.94
CA CYS A 35 -9.02 -11.34 7.18
C CYS A 35 -10.33 -12.13 6.99
N ASN A 36 -11.46 -11.41 6.97
CA ASN A 36 -12.77 -11.96 6.66
C ASN A 36 -13.08 -11.98 5.15
N MET A 37 -12.11 -11.58 4.32
CA MET A 37 -12.13 -11.74 2.87
C MET A 37 -11.02 -12.70 2.42
N ASP A 38 -11.22 -13.34 1.25
CA ASP A 38 -10.24 -14.22 0.60
C ASP A 38 -9.88 -13.71 -0.80
N CYS A 39 -9.30 -12.50 -0.85
CA CYS A 39 -8.94 -11.86 -2.12
C CYS A 39 -7.86 -12.63 -2.85
N LYS A 40 -8.09 -12.97 -4.11
CA LYS A 40 -7.19 -13.80 -4.94
C LYS A 40 -5.78 -13.23 -5.09
N MET A 41 -5.64 -11.88 -5.04
CA MET A 41 -4.34 -11.20 -5.16
C MET A 41 -3.68 -10.91 -3.80
N CYS A 42 -4.26 -11.34 -2.67
CA CYS A 42 -3.78 -10.95 -1.34
C CYS A 42 -2.42 -11.58 -1.02
N TYR A 43 -1.50 -10.76 -0.51
CA TYR A 43 -0.13 -11.15 -0.18
C TYR A 43 0.08 -11.46 1.32
N VAL A 44 -0.93 -11.20 2.19
CA VAL A 44 -0.75 -11.32 3.65
C VAL A 44 -1.78 -12.23 4.32
N ARG A 45 -2.97 -12.37 3.73
CA ARG A 45 -4.11 -13.04 4.36
C ARG A 45 -3.80 -14.48 4.75
N LEU A 46 -4.07 -14.79 6.02
CA LEU A 46 -4.18 -16.14 6.58
C LEU A 46 -5.58 -16.33 7.17
N SER A 47 -6.02 -17.57 7.26
CA SER A 47 -7.14 -17.95 8.13
C SER A 47 -6.70 -17.86 9.60
N ARG A 48 -7.65 -17.80 10.52
CA ARG A 48 -7.35 -17.84 11.96
C ARG A 48 -6.56 -19.09 12.34
N GLN A 49 -6.94 -20.24 11.81
CA GLN A 49 -6.27 -21.53 12.07
C GLN A 49 -4.82 -21.52 11.59
N GLU A 50 -4.55 -20.99 10.40
CA GLU A 50 -3.18 -20.84 9.86
C GLU A 50 -2.35 -19.86 10.71
N GLN A 51 -2.93 -18.75 11.12
CA GLN A 51 -2.26 -17.77 11.98
C GLN A 51 -1.91 -18.37 13.35
N GLU A 52 -2.84 -19.06 14.00
CA GLU A 52 -2.64 -19.71 15.31
C GLU A 52 -1.57 -20.81 15.25
N ALA A 53 -1.48 -21.53 14.12
CA ALA A 53 -0.46 -22.56 13.91
C ALA A 53 0.98 -21.96 13.74
N ILE A 54 1.10 -20.69 13.32
CA ILE A 54 2.39 -20.03 13.11
C ILE A 54 2.86 -19.35 14.40
N ALA A 55 2.03 -18.45 14.96
CA ALA A 55 2.35 -17.71 16.18
C ALA A 55 1.09 -17.04 16.77
N PRO A 56 1.05 -16.79 18.09
CA PRO A 56 0.01 -15.95 18.69
C PRO A 56 0.14 -14.51 18.23
N LEU A 57 -0.98 -13.76 18.22
CA LEU A 57 -0.96 -12.31 17.99
C LEU A 57 -0.37 -11.59 19.21
N PHE A 58 0.34 -10.53 18.94
CA PHE A 58 0.76 -9.59 20.00
C PHE A 58 -0.43 -8.72 20.42
N GLY A 59 -0.61 -8.55 21.73
CA GLY A 59 -1.68 -7.75 22.31
C GLY A 59 -1.40 -6.24 22.31
N ALA A 60 -2.37 -5.48 22.82
CA ALA A 60 -2.27 -4.02 22.88
C ALA A 60 -1.06 -3.54 23.67
N GLU A 61 -0.71 -4.20 24.78
CA GLU A 61 0.45 -3.81 25.59
C GLU A 61 1.74 -3.76 24.75
N GLN A 62 2.01 -4.82 23.98
CA GLN A 62 3.21 -4.91 23.16
C GLN A 62 3.20 -3.86 22.02
N TRP A 63 2.09 -3.69 21.34
CA TRP A 63 1.97 -2.69 20.27
C TRP A 63 2.09 -1.25 20.81
N LEU A 64 1.54 -0.97 21.99
CA LEU A 64 1.66 0.35 22.62
C LEU A 64 3.07 0.62 23.12
N LYS A 65 3.76 -0.40 23.68
CA LYS A 65 5.17 -0.29 24.05
C LYS A 65 6.03 0.01 22.81
N LEU A 66 5.82 -0.72 21.73
CA LEU A 66 6.49 -0.46 20.45
C LEU A 66 6.20 0.95 19.94
N GLY A 67 4.92 1.36 19.97
CA GLY A 67 4.50 2.71 19.57
C GLY A 67 5.23 3.79 20.34
N ARG A 68 5.38 3.65 21.66
CA ARG A 68 6.13 4.58 22.50
C ARG A 68 7.59 4.65 22.08
N SER A 69 8.27 3.51 21.95
CA SER A 69 9.68 3.48 21.52
C SER A 69 9.88 4.11 20.14
N ALA A 70 8.93 3.91 19.22
CA ALA A 70 8.98 4.51 17.88
C ALA A 70 8.76 6.04 17.93
N VAL A 71 7.85 6.54 18.78
CA VAL A 71 7.64 7.97 19.02
C VAL A 71 8.89 8.62 19.62
N ASP A 72 9.50 7.97 20.62
CA ASP A 72 10.73 8.45 21.24
C ASP A 72 11.90 8.51 20.22
N ALA A 73 11.87 7.65 19.20
CA ALA A 73 12.81 7.67 18.08
C ALA A 73 12.46 8.67 16.95
N GLY A 74 11.33 9.37 17.06
CA GLY A 74 10.90 10.43 16.12
C GLY A 74 9.76 10.08 15.19
N MET A 75 9.07 8.93 15.36
CA MET A 75 7.90 8.59 14.57
C MET A 75 6.75 9.57 14.80
N LEU A 76 6.18 10.06 13.71
CA LEU A 76 5.04 10.99 13.72
C LEU A 76 3.84 10.42 12.94
N TYR A 77 4.09 9.69 11.85
CA TYR A 77 3.05 9.12 11.00
C TYR A 77 2.99 7.61 11.18
N LEU A 78 1.78 7.09 11.37
CA LEU A 78 1.56 5.66 11.54
C LEU A 78 0.44 5.17 10.62
N LEU A 79 0.69 4.06 9.93
CA LEU A 79 -0.33 3.31 9.23
C LEU A 79 -0.64 2.03 10.01
N LEU A 80 -1.89 1.83 10.40
CA LEU A 80 -2.38 0.55 10.92
C LEU A 80 -2.96 -0.27 9.77
N THR A 81 -2.56 -1.52 9.68
CA THR A 81 -2.97 -2.45 8.62
C THR A 81 -2.98 -3.89 9.13
N GLY A 82 -3.15 -4.83 8.21
CA GLY A 82 -3.13 -6.27 8.48
C GLY A 82 -3.73 -7.02 7.29
N GLY A 83 -4.30 -8.18 7.58
CA GLY A 83 -5.34 -8.75 6.74
C GLY A 83 -6.58 -7.83 6.81
N GLU A 84 -7.27 -7.84 7.96
CA GLU A 84 -8.24 -6.81 8.33
C GLU A 84 -7.98 -6.38 9.79
N PRO A 85 -7.50 -5.16 10.03
CA PRO A 85 -7.09 -4.73 11.37
C PRO A 85 -8.23 -4.73 12.38
N PHE A 86 -9.48 -4.50 11.95
CA PHE A 86 -10.66 -4.56 12.84
C PHE A 86 -10.96 -5.98 13.35
N LEU A 87 -10.32 -7.02 12.82
CA LEU A 87 -10.39 -8.38 13.35
C LEU A 87 -9.38 -8.65 14.47
N HIS A 88 -8.43 -7.74 14.71
CA HIS A 88 -7.56 -7.88 15.87
C HIS A 88 -8.38 -7.66 17.15
N PRO A 89 -8.36 -8.59 18.12
CA PRO A 89 -9.25 -8.54 19.29
C PRO A 89 -9.15 -7.22 20.09
N GLU A 90 -7.96 -6.63 20.14
CA GLU A 90 -7.67 -5.41 20.90
C GLU A 90 -7.45 -4.19 19.99
N PHE A 91 -7.96 -4.21 18.74
CA PHE A 91 -7.73 -3.15 17.76
C PHE A 91 -8.12 -1.76 18.31
N ARG A 92 -9.28 -1.65 18.93
CA ARG A 92 -9.76 -0.39 19.51
C ARG A 92 -8.78 0.13 20.57
N GLN A 93 -8.33 -0.72 21.49
CA GLN A 93 -7.39 -0.35 22.55
C GLN A 93 -6.04 0.10 21.96
N ILE A 94 -5.56 -0.59 20.92
CA ILE A 94 -4.33 -0.23 20.19
C ILE A 94 -4.48 1.16 19.56
N LEU A 95 -5.54 1.38 18.79
CA LEU A 95 -5.76 2.65 18.08
C LEU A 95 -5.91 3.81 19.07
N GLU A 96 -6.76 3.67 20.10
CA GLU A 96 -6.95 4.70 21.12
C GLU A 96 -5.65 5.01 21.88
N GLY A 97 -4.85 3.98 22.20
CA GLY A 97 -3.58 4.16 22.89
C GLY A 97 -2.54 4.88 22.05
N LEU A 98 -2.40 4.49 20.77
CA LEU A 98 -1.49 5.15 19.82
C LEU A 98 -1.94 6.58 19.50
N HIS A 99 -3.25 6.83 19.40
CA HIS A 99 -3.80 8.16 19.19
C HIS A 99 -3.42 9.11 20.36
N ARG A 100 -3.51 8.64 21.61
CA ARG A 100 -3.08 9.42 22.79
C ARG A 100 -1.58 9.74 22.82
N MET A 101 -0.75 9.08 22.01
CA MET A 101 0.67 9.40 21.85
C MET A 101 0.92 10.56 20.87
N GLY A 102 -0.13 11.13 20.26
CA GLY A 102 -0.02 12.27 19.34
C GLY A 102 0.34 11.88 17.90
N LEU A 103 0.21 10.61 17.53
CA LEU A 103 0.51 10.13 16.18
C LEU A 103 -0.58 10.51 15.18
N PHE A 104 -0.16 10.87 13.96
CA PHE A 104 -1.04 10.97 12.80
C PHE A 104 -1.32 9.57 12.23
N ILE A 105 -2.45 8.98 12.65
CA ILE A 105 -2.77 7.59 12.32
C ILE A 105 -3.65 7.53 11.07
N SER A 106 -3.24 6.72 10.08
CA SER A 106 -4.10 6.24 9.01
C SER A 106 -4.41 4.75 9.21
N VAL A 107 -5.54 4.29 8.69
CA VAL A 107 -5.93 2.87 8.79
C VAL A 107 -6.26 2.34 7.39
N ASN A 108 -5.67 1.20 7.02
CA ASN A 108 -6.09 0.41 5.86
C ASN A 108 -7.13 -0.61 6.29
N SER A 109 -8.29 -0.64 5.65
CA SER A 109 -9.36 -1.60 5.94
C SER A 109 -10.09 -2.00 4.66
N ASN A 110 -10.64 -3.20 4.66
CA ASN A 110 -11.60 -3.62 3.65
C ASN A 110 -13.02 -3.01 3.87
N GLY A 111 -13.23 -2.32 4.97
CA GLY A 111 -14.45 -1.57 5.29
C GLY A 111 -15.63 -2.42 5.78
N THR A 112 -15.61 -3.75 5.64
CA THR A 112 -16.80 -4.60 5.90
C THR A 112 -17.17 -4.73 7.37
N MET A 113 -16.23 -4.40 8.28
CA MET A 113 -16.44 -4.41 9.73
C MET A 113 -16.85 -3.04 10.28
N ILE A 114 -16.96 -2.02 9.42
CA ILE A 114 -17.26 -0.65 9.85
C ILE A 114 -18.77 -0.43 9.79
N ASP A 115 -19.39 -0.46 10.96
CA ASP A 115 -20.80 -0.17 11.20
C ASP A 115 -20.98 1.11 12.05
N GLU A 116 -22.20 1.40 12.43
CA GLU A 116 -22.55 2.54 13.25
C GLU A 116 -21.86 2.50 14.63
N THR A 117 -21.67 1.31 15.19
CA THR A 117 -20.99 1.11 16.48
C THR A 117 -19.50 1.45 16.37
N VAL A 118 -18.85 0.96 15.30
CA VAL A 118 -17.44 1.26 15.03
C VAL A 118 -17.25 2.77 14.81
N VAL A 119 -18.10 3.40 13.99
CA VAL A 119 -18.00 4.83 13.73
C VAL A 119 -18.24 5.66 15.00
N ALA A 120 -19.15 5.23 15.88
CA ALA A 120 -19.42 5.94 17.13
C ALA A 120 -18.17 6.06 18.03
N TRP A 121 -17.37 5.02 18.15
CA TRP A 121 -16.14 5.12 18.94
C TRP A 121 -14.98 5.74 18.15
N LEU A 122 -14.91 5.57 16.83
CA LEU A 122 -13.90 6.23 16.00
C LEU A 122 -13.97 7.77 16.08
N LYS A 123 -15.16 8.35 16.31
CA LYS A 123 -15.31 9.79 16.52
C LYS A 123 -14.53 10.32 17.72
N ASN A 124 -14.23 9.50 18.73
CA ASN A 124 -13.45 9.90 19.91
C ASN A 124 -11.94 9.84 19.69
N CYS A 125 -11.50 9.10 18.68
CA CYS A 125 -10.08 8.95 18.29
C CYS A 125 -9.97 8.85 16.75
N PRO A 126 -10.40 9.90 16.02
CA PRO A 126 -10.53 9.82 14.58
C PRO A 126 -9.15 9.63 13.93
N PRO A 127 -8.98 8.63 13.07
CA PRO A 127 -7.78 8.56 12.25
C PRO A 127 -7.75 9.76 11.29
N VAL A 128 -6.56 10.23 10.93
CA VAL A 128 -6.42 11.30 9.94
C VAL A 128 -6.93 10.87 8.57
N ARG A 129 -6.98 9.57 8.31
CA ARG A 129 -7.57 9.01 7.09
C ARG A 129 -7.85 7.52 7.21
N MET A 130 -9.01 7.10 6.70
CA MET A 130 -9.34 5.71 6.42
C MET A 130 -9.06 5.43 4.94
N ASN A 131 -8.16 4.48 4.66
CA ASN A 131 -7.92 3.97 3.32
C ASN A 131 -8.79 2.72 3.15
N ILE A 132 -9.86 2.83 2.38
CA ILE A 132 -10.84 1.75 2.19
C ILE A 132 -10.57 1.06 0.86
N SER A 133 -10.53 -0.27 0.88
CA SER A 133 -10.39 -1.08 -0.33
C SER A 133 -11.70 -1.08 -1.12
N LEU A 134 -11.67 -0.60 -2.37
CA LEU A 134 -12.78 -0.72 -3.31
C LEU A 134 -12.36 -1.64 -4.45
N TYR A 135 -12.87 -2.87 -4.45
CA TYR A 135 -12.43 -3.94 -5.36
C TYR A 135 -13.46 -4.35 -6.42
N GLY A 136 -14.54 -3.60 -6.55
CA GLY A 136 -15.58 -3.83 -7.55
C GLY A 136 -16.72 -2.83 -7.41
N ALA A 137 -17.64 -2.84 -8.36
CA ALA A 137 -18.84 -2.03 -8.37
C ALA A 137 -20.12 -2.86 -8.13
N SER A 138 -19.97 -4.12 -7.72
CA SER A 138 -21.08 -5.02 -7.42
C SER A 138 -20.71 -6.08 -6.40
N ASP A 139 -21.71 -6.61 -5.70
CA ASP A 139 -21.54 -7.74 -4.79
C ASP A 139 -21.06 -9.01 -5.54
N GLN A 140 -21.47 -9.19 -6.80
CA GLN A 140 -21.01 -10.31 -7.63
C GLN A 140 -19.50 -10.24 -7.88
N THR A 141 -18.95 -9.06 -8.15
CA THR A 141 -17.49 -8.89 -8.32
C THR A 141 -16.75 -9.14 -7.00
N TYR A 142 -17.29 -8.69 -5.88
CA TYR A 142 -16.71 -8.96 -4.57
C TYR A 142 -16.74 -10.46 -4.21
N GLU A 143 -17.83 -11.16 -4.53
CA GLU A 143 -17.89 -12.62 -4.36
C GLU A 143 -16.82 -13.33 -5.19
N ARG A 144 -16.70 -12.99 -6.47
CA ARG A 144 -15.74 -13.61 -7.39
C ARG A 144 -14.28 -13.33 -7.02
N LEU A 145 -13.96 -12.10 -6.59
CA LEU A 145 -12.59 -11.67 -6.30
C LEU A 145 -12.19 -11.86 -4.85
N CYS A 146 -13.10 -11.59 -3.91
CA CYS A 146 -12.81 -11.48 -2.48
C CYS A 146 -13.51 -12.55 -1.63
N GLY A 147 -14.33 -13.40 -2.24
CA GLY A 147 -15.10 -14.42 -1.51
C GLY A 147 -16.20 -13.83 -0.60
N ASN A 148 -16.64 -12.60 -0.83
CA ASN A 148 -17.67 -11.92 -0.04
C ASN A 148 -18.88 -11.52 -0.90
N PRO A 149 -20.02 -12.25 -0.83
CA PRO A 149 -21.20 -12.00 -1.66
C PRO A 149 -21.99 -10.72 -1.29
N ARG A 150 -21.56 -9.98 -0.28
CA ARG A 150 -22.14 -8.70 0.16
C ARG A 150 -21.10 -7.59 0.29
N GLY A 151 -19.92 -7.79 -0.29
CA GLY A 151 -18.77 -6.94 -0.05
C GLY A 151 -18.99 -5.51 -0.54
N PHE A 152 -19.52 -5.30 -1.73
CA PHE A 152 -19.82 -3.96 -2.26
C PHE A 152 -20.84 -3.21 -1.40
N THR A 153 -21.95 -3.88 -1.06
CA THR A 153 -23.00 -3.33 -0.17
C THR A 153 -22.42 -2.91 1.18
N GLN A 154 -21.57 -3.74 1.81
CA GLN A 154 -20.95 -3.44 3.09
C GLN A 154 -19.96 -2.28 3.00
N VAL A 155 -19.09 -2.28 1.99
CA VAL A 155 -18.05 -1.27 1.80
C VAL A 155 -18.65 0.11 1.52
N THR A 156 -19.67 0.18 0.64
CA THR A 156 -20.34 1.45 0.33
C THR A 156 -21.11 2.01 1.53
N LYS A 157 -21.72 1.14 2.36
CA LYS A 157 -22.32 1.55 3.64
C LYS A 157 -21.24 2.15 4.56
N ALA A 158 -20.10 1.48 4.72
CA ALA A 158 -19.00 1.95 5.56
C ALA A 158 -18.46 3.32 5.10
N ILE A 159 -18.26 3.49 3.79
CA ILE A 159 -17.81 4.76 3.21
C ILE A 159 -18.79 5.89 3.55
N ARG A 160 -20.10 5.66 3.39
CA ARG A 160 -21.13 6.66 3.74
C ARG A 160 -21.08 7.02 5.22
N LEU A 161 -21.03 6.02 6.11
CA LEU A 161 -20.99 6.25 7.56
C LEU A 161 -19.73 7.04 7.99
N LEU A 162 -18.58 6.73 7.43
CA LEU A 162 -17.33 7.46 7.69
C LEU A 162 -17.42 8.92 7.22
N LYS A 163 -17.95 9.16 6.01
CA LYS A 163 -18.16 10.52 5.49
C LYS A 163 -19.12 11.33 6.35
N GLU A 164 -20.27 10.76 6.73
CA GLU A 164 -21.25 11.39 7.63
C GLU A 164 -20.65 11.71 9.01
N ALA A 165 -19.65 10.94 9.43
CA ALA A 165 -18.91 11.18 10.67
C ALA A 165 -17.79 12.23 10.54
N GLY A 166 -17.53 12.77 9.35
CA GLY A 166 -16.43 13.70 9.08
C GLY A 166 -15.06 13.06 9.04
N ILE A 167 -14.97 11.72 8.96
CA ILE A 167 -13.71 10.99 8.87
C ILE A 167 -13.27 10.95 7.40
N GLN A 168 -12.02 11.38 7.14
CA GLN A 168 -11.48 11.41 5.78
C GLN A 168 -11.34 9.99 5.21
N VAL A 169 -11.84 9.79 3.99
CA VAL A 169 -11.77 8.51 3.28
C VAL A 169 -10.97 8.66 2.00
N LYS A 170 -10.12 7.69 1.72
CA LYS A 170 -9.46 7.46 0.43
C LYS A 170 -9.74 6.04 -0.03
N LEU A 171 -10.01 5.85 -1.31
CA LEU A 171 -10.26 4.55 -1.90
C LEU A 171 -8.98 4.00 -2.54
N ASN A 172 -8.71 2.72 -2.31
CA ASN A 172 -7.62 1.98 -2.94
C ASN A 172 -8.20 0.80 -3.73
N CYS A 173 -7.81 0.70 -5.00
CA CYS A 173 -8.17 -0.41 -5.87
C CYS A 173 -6.91 -1.17 -6.33
N SER A 174 -6.86 -2.47 -6.02
CA SER A 174 -5.97 -3.41 -6.68
C SER A 174 -6.71 -3.98 -7.89
N LEU A 175 -6.33 -3.54 -9.08
CA LEU A 175 -7.00 -3.93 -10.33
C LEU A 175 -6.39 -5.22 -10.88
N THR A 176 -7.26 -6.18 -11.18
CA THR A 176 -6.91 -7.52 -11.67
C THR A 176 -7.86 -7.92 -12.80
N PRO A 177 -7.62 -9.01 -13.54
CA PRO A 177 -8.58 -9.50 -14.55
C PRO A 177 -9.99 -9.78 -14.00
N HIS A 178 -10.11 -9.98 -12.67
CA HIS A 178 -11.39 -10.33 -12.03
C HIS A 178 -12.32 -9.13 -11.79
N ASN A 179 -11.76 -7.91 -11.74
CA ASN A 179 -12.51 -6.67 -11.47
C ASN A 179 -12.27 -5.55 -12.49
N ALA A 180 -11.52 -5.82 -13.54
CA ALA A 180 -11.19 -4.82 -14.55
C ALA A 180 -12.41 -4.19 -15.22
N ALA A 181 -13.46 -4.99 -15.47
CA ALA A 181 -14.70 -4.52 -16.09
C ALA A 181 -15.45 -3.48 -15.23
N ASP A 182 -15.24 -3.50 -13.91
CA ASP A 182 -15.89 -2.58 -12.97
C ASP A 182 -15.15 -1.24 -12.84
N LEU A 183 -13.98 -1.07 -13.47
CA LEU A 183 -13.15 0.13 -13.31
C LEU A 183 -13.88 1.44 -13.62
N PRO A 184 -14.64 1.57 -14.71
CA PRO A 184 -15.40 2.80 -14.99
C PRO A 184 -16.39 3.16 -13.87
N GLU A 185 -17.14 2.16 -13.39
CA GLU A 185 -18.14 2.36 -12.34
C GLU A 185 -17.49 2.66 -10.98
N MET A 186 -16.34 2.06 -10.68
CA MET A 186 -15.57 2.41 -9.47
C MET A 186 -15.05 3.85 -9.52
N VAL A 187 -14.56 4.31 -10.68
CA VAL A 187 -14.12 5.71 -10.85
C VAL A 187 -15.31 6.65 -10.73
N LYS A 188 -16.44 6.33 -11.37
CA LYS A 188 -17.68 7.11 -11.26
C LYS A 188 -18.15 7.20 -9.81
N PHE A 189 -18.20 6.07 -9.09
CA PHE A 189 -18.54 6.06 -7.66
C PHE A 189 -17.64 6.98 -6.83
N ALA A 190 -16.34 6.96 -7.07
CA ALA A 190 -15.39 7.83 -6.39
C ALA A 190 -15.65 9.31 -6.70
N GLN A 191 -15.91 9.65 -7.96
CA GLN A 191 -16.22 11.02 -8.40
C GLN A 191 -17.52 11.55 -7.80
N GLU A 192 -18.60 10.76 -7.82
CA GLU A 192 -19.91 11.12 -7.25
C GLU A 192 -19.84 11.32 -5.73
N ASN A 193 -18.90 10.64 -5.06
CA ASN A 193 -18.67 10.78 -3.63
C ASN A 193 -17.57 11.76 -3.26
N GLU A 194 -16.94 12.43 -4.23
CA GLU A 194 -15.80 13.36 -4.04
C GLU A 194 -14.61 12.71 -3.34
N LEU A 195 -14.36 11.43 -3.64
CA LEU A 195 -13.28 10.65 -3.05
C LEU A 195 -12.14 10.42 -4.04
N ILE A 196 -10.93 10.36 -3.51
CA ILE A 196 -9.75 9.96 -4.29
C ILE A 196 -9.78 8.44 -4.42
N LEU A 197 -9.73 7.93 -5.65
CA LEU A 197 -9.51 6.52 -5.95
C LEU A 197 -8.08 6.33 -6.48
N GLN A 198 -7.27 5.59 -5.75
CA GLN A 198 -5.96 5.16 -6.22
C GLN A 198 -6.08 3.78 -6.83
N VAL A 199 -5.77 3.65 -8.13
CA VAL A 199 -5.79 2.39 -8.86
C VAL A 199 -4.36 1.87 -9.01
N ALA A 200 -4.12 0.62 -8.60
CA ALA A 200 -2.87 -0.10 -8.82
C ALA A 200 -3.12 -1.27 -9.76
N THR A 201 -2.38 -1.33 -10.86
CA THR A 201 -2.46 -2.41 -11.87
C THR A 201 -1.31 -3.42 -11.75
N TYR A 202 -0.27 -3.07 -10.98
CA TYR A 202 0.81 -3.98 -10.64
C TYR A 202 0.50 -4.69 -9.31
N MET A 203 0.43 -6.01 -9.34
CA MET A 203 0.24 -6.85 -8.15
C MET A 203 1.55 -7.54 -7.80
N PHE A 204 2.03 -7.30 -6.57
CA PHE A 204 3.21 -7.96 -6.05
C PHE A 204 3.01 -9.46 -5.93
N PRO A 205 3.99 -10.28 -6.31
CA PRO A 205 4.02 -11.69 -5.94
C PRO A 205 3.87 -11.88 -4.41
N PRO A 206 3.00 -12.78 -3.93
CA PRO A 206 2.74 -12.96 -2.50
C PRO A 206 3.80 -13.82 -1.81
N VAL A 207 5.07 -13.50 -2.00
CA VAL A 207 6.22 -14.27 -1.48
C VAL A 207 6.25 -14.38 0.04
N ARG A 208 5.63 -13.43 0.74
CA ARG A 208 5.47 -13.47 2.20
C ARG A 208 4.53 -14.59 2.67
N LYS A 209 3.59 -14.97 1.82
CA LYS A 209 2.62 -16.03 2.08
C LYS A 209 3.15 -17.38 1.59
N ASP A 210 3.81 -17.38 0.44
CA ASP A 210 4.39 -18.56 -0.18
C ASP A 210 5.61 -18.17 -1.01
N SER A 211 6.79 -18.60 -0.59
CA SER A 211 8.05 -18.32 -1.29
C SER A 211 8.13 -18.94 -2.70
N ALA A 212 7.31 -19.94 -3.00
CA ALA A 212 7.19 -20.51 -4.34
C ALA A 212 6.46 -19.59 -5.33
N MET A 213 5.87 -18.51 -4.85
CA MET A 213 5.13 -17.52 -5.65
C MET A 213 6.02 -16.40 -6.24
N ILE A 214 7.34 -16.56 -6.19
CA ILE A 214 8.24 -15.61 -6.87
C ILE A 214 7.82 -15.45 -8.33
N GLY A 215 7.63 -14.19 -8.77
CA GLY A 215 7.21 -13.84 -10.12
C GLY A 215 5.76 -14.19 -10.50
N LYS A 216 4.97 -14.75 -9.58
CA LYS A 216 3.59 -15.21 -9.85
C LYS A 216 2.58 -14.44 -9.01
N ASN A 217 1.42 -14.17 -9.58
CA ASN A 217 0.23 -13.66 -8.88
C ASN A 217 -1.01 -13.79 -9.78
N HIS A 218 -2.20 -13.59 -9.22
CA HIS A 218 -3.46 -13.36 -9.97
C HIS A 218 -3.46 -11.92 -10.51
N ARG A 219 -2.84 -11.69 -11.67
CA ARG A 219 -2.62 -10.36 -12.25
C ARG A 219 -2.74 -10.39 -13.78
N PHE A 220 -2.78 -9.22 -14.35
CA PHE A 220 -2.72 -9.03 -15.81
C PHE A 220 -1.41 -9.55 -16.40
N THR A 221 -1.38 -9.71 -17.73
CA THR A 221 -0.11 -9.68 -18.48
C THR A 221 0.53 -8.29 -18.35
N PRO A 222 1.83 -8.14 -18.64
CA PRO A 222 2.48 -6.82 -18.59
C PRO A 222 1.78 -5.77 -19.48
N GLU A 223 1.37 -6.16 -20.68
CA GLU A 223 0.68 -5.32 -21.65
C GLU A 223 -0.72 -4.89 -21.16
N GLU A 224 -1.50 -5.84 -20.61
CA GLU A 224 -2.80 -5.54 -20.02
C GLU A 224 -2.65 -4.62 -18.80
N ALA A 225 -1.66 -4.85 -17.94
CA ALA A 225 -1.40 -4.00 -16.78
C ALA A 225 -1.05 -2.57 -17.21
N ALA A 226 -0.28 -2.42 -18.30
CA ALA A 226 0.05 -1.14 -18.90
C ALA A 226 -1.18 -0.46 -19.53
N TYR A 227 -2.02 -1.22 -20.24
CA TYR A 227 -3.29 -0.74 -20.81
C TYR A 227 -4.21 -0.20 -19.71
N TYR A 228 -4.48 -1.00 -18.67
CA TYR A 228 -5.36 -0.58 -17.59
C TYR A 228 -4.78 0.55 -16.75
N MET A 229 -3.46 0.71 -16.71
CA MET A 229 -2.84 1.89 -16.10
C MET A 229 -3.17 3.16 -16.91
N ALA A 230 -3.02 3.12 -18.24
CA ALA A 230 -3.38 4.24 -19.11
C ALA A 230 -4.89 4.51 -19.10
N TYR A 231 -5.71 3.46 -19.09
CA TYR A 231 -7.17 3.58 -19.04
C TYR A 231 -7.67 4.18 -17.71
N ALA A 232 -7.06 3.80 -16.59
CA ALA A 232 -7.34 4.42 -15.29
C ALA A 232 -6.98 5.91 -15.27
N ASP A 233 -5.85 6.29 -15.89
CA ASP A 233 -5.46 7.69 -16.06
C ASP A 233 -6.48 8.45 -16.94
N TYR A 234 -6.94 7.86 -18.05
CA TYR A 234 -7.99 8.44 -18.89
C TYR A 234 -9.27 8.73 -18.09
N LEU A 235 -9.78 7.73 -17.37
CA LEU A 235 -11.01 7.87 -16.58
C LEU A 235 -10.88 8.89 -15.45
N THR A 236 -9.68 9.03 -14.89
CA THR A 236 -9.40 9.92 -13.77
C THR A 236 -9.14 11.35 -14.21
N LEU A 237 -8.39 11.56 -15.28
CA LEU A 237 -8.03 12.88 -15.80
C LEU A 237 -9.17 13.50 -16.62
N GLY A 238 -10.00 12.68 -17.23
CA GLY A 238 -10.99 13.07 -18.23
C GLY A 238 -10.39 13.25 -19.62
N LYS A 239 -11.25 13.13 -20.65
CA LYS A 239 -10.86 13.09 -22.08
C LYS A 239 -9.95 14.24 -22.50
N GLU A 240 -10.33 15.48 -22.25
CA GLU A 240 -9.58 16.65 -22.71
C GLU A 240 -8.15 16.66 -22.17
N ARG A 241 -8.01 16.46 -20.84
CA ARG A 241 -6.70 16.48 -20.18
C ARG A 241 -5.84 15.28 -20.57
N PHE A 242 -6.43 14.11 -20.73
CA PHE A 242 -5.73 12.91 -21.16
C PHE A 242 -5.16 13.06 -22.56
N LEU A 243 -5.95 13.61 -23.51
CA LEU A 243 -5.54 13.80 -24.91
C LEU A 243 -4.39 14.81 -25.07
N THR A 244 -4.27 15.77 -24.17
CA THR A 244 -3.16 16.75 -24.18
C THR A 244 -1.86 16.24 -23.54
N GLN A 245 -1.88 15.09 -22.88
CA GLN A 245 -0.70 14.50 -22.27
C GLN A 245 0.02 13.52 -23.21
N GLU A 246 1.33 13.36 -23.01
CA GLU A 246 2.19 12.53 -23.88
C GLU A 246 2.40 11.11 -23.36
N GLY A 247 1.55 10.58 -22.49
CA GLY A 247 1.73 9.24 -21.92
C GLY A 247 3.02 9.12 -21.09
N LYS A 248 3.37 10.18 -20.39
CA LYS A 248 4.45 10.15 -19.39
C LYS A 248 3.83 9.68 -18.07
N ILE A 249 4.39 8.63 -17.50
CA ILE A 249 4.05 8.27 -16.12
C ILE A 249 4.39 9.49 -15.26
N PRO A 250 3.42 10.03 -14.47
CA PRO A 250 3.69 11.19 -13.64
C PRO A 250 4.90 10.91 -12.75
N THR A 251 5.96 11.68 -12.94
CA THR A 251 7.04 11.70 -11.95
C THR A 251 6.48 12.40 -10.72
N PRO A 252 6.64 11.84 -9.50
CA PRO A 252 6.37 12.61 -8.30
C PRO A 252 7.12 13.95 -8.37
N SER A 253 6.51 14.95 -7.74
CA SER A 253 6.99 16.33 -7.71
C SER A 253 8.34 16.52 -7.02
N ASP A 254 8.98 15.47 -6.53
CA ASP A 254 10.29 15.52 -5.88
C ASP A 254 11.38 14.97 -6.82
N PRO A 255 12.14 15.87 -7.50
CA PRO A 255 13.28 15.44 -8.29
C PRO A 255 14.42 14.86 -7.45
N GLU A 256 14.45 15.08 -6.14
CA GLU A 256 15.46 14.51 -5.23
C GLU A 256 15.11 13.07 -4.78
N GLU A 257 13.84 12.65 -4.91
CA GLU A 257 13.45 11.23 -4.78
C GLU A 257 13.74 10.40 -6.05
N GLY A 258 14.29 11.00 -7.08
CA GLY A 258 14.75 10.28 -8.27
C GLY A 258 15.87 9.29 -7.91
N CYS A 259 15.86 8.11 -8.55
CA CYS A 259 16.89 7.08 -8.40
C CYS A 259 18.28 7.63 -8.75
N GLN A 260 18.91 8.36 -7.84
CA GLN A 260 20.33 8.64 -7.90
C GLN A 260 21.05 7.41 -7.34
N GLY A 261 21.52 6.54 -8.23
CA GLY A 261 22.26 5.34 -7.84
C GLY A 261 21.50 4.03 -8.09
N ASP A 262 22.03 2.96 -7.53
CA ASP A 262 21.62 1.56 -7.67
C ASP A 262 20.92 0.99 -6.41
N GLY A 263 20.62 1.84 -5.41
CA GLY A 263 20.00 1.45 -4.16
C GLY A 263 18.47 1.63 -4.13
N ILE A 264 17.89 1.53 -2.93
CA ILE A 264 16.45 1.80 -2.68
C ILE A 264 16.17 3.28 -2.96
N ALA A 265 15.28 3.56 -3.90
CA ALA A 265 14.96 4.93 -4.34
C ALA A 265 13.91 5.65 -3.48
N CYS A 266 13.12 4.92 -2.67
CA CYS A 266 12.06 5.48 -1.85
C CYS A 266 12.50 5.66 -0.38
N ARG A 267 11.55 6.02 0.49
CA ARG A 267 11.73 6.26 1.93
C ARG A 267 11.99 4.99 2.75
N ALA A 268 11.76 3.80 2.17
CA ALA A 268 11.89 2.51 2.83
C ALA A 268 13.31 2.29 3.39
N GLY A 269 13.42 2.05 4.69
CA GLY A 269 14.70 1.90 5.39
C GLY A 269 15.52 3.18 5.53
N LYS A 270 15.02 4.34 5.11
CA LYS A 270 15.67 5.65 5.26
C LYS A 270 14.99 6.50 6.33
N CYS A 271 13.68 6.63 6.26
CA CYS A 271 12.83 7.29 7.25
C CYS A 271 11.45 6.62 7.39
N SER A 272 11.25 5.47 6.79
CA SER A 272 10.05 4.66 6.95
C SER A 272 10.37 3.19 7.17
N PHE A 273 9.51 2.51 7.95
CA PHE A 273 9.62 1.11 8.28
C PHE A 273 8.26 0.42 8.32
N TRP A 274 8.27 -0.91 8.30
CA TRP A 274 7.10 -1.78 8.42
C TRP A 274 7.35 -2.83 9.50
N VAL A 275 6.42 -3.01 10.42
CA VAL A 275 6.46 -4.12 11.38
C VAL A 275 5.35 -5.10 11.04
N THR A 276 5.72 -6.35 10.78
CA THR A 276 4.77 -7.43 10.50
C THR A 276 4.04 -7.87 11.75
N TRP A 277 2.94 -8.58 11.60
CA TRP A 277 2.18 -9.18 12.70
C TRP A 277 3.02 -10.15 13.57
N GLN A 278 4.14 -10.65 13.06
CA GLN A 278 5.10 -11.49 13.77
C GLN A 278 6.20 -10.67 14.48
N GLY A 279 6.18 -9.35 14.35
CA GLY A 279 7.15 -8.44 14.98
C GLY A 279 8.44 -8.21 14.17
N HIS A 280 8.53 -8.67 12.93
CA HIS A 280 9.70 -8.40 12.10
C HIS A 280 9.64 -6.98 11.54
N MET A 281 10.68 -6.17 11.81
CA MET A 281 10.84 -4.85 11.22
C MET A 281 11.52 -4.98 9.86
N MET A 282 10.93 -4.33 8.86
CA MET A 282 11.37 -4.37 7.47
C MET A 282 11.35 -2.95 6.87
N PRO A 283 12.10 -2.69 5.80
CA PRO A 283 12.01 -1.42 5.08
C PRO A 283 10.60 -1.16 4.53
N CYS A 284 9.95 -2.21 4.02
CA CYS A 284 8.66 -2.18 3.35
C CYS A 284 7.94 -3.52 3.53
N GLY A 285 6.59 -3.50 3.60
CA GLY A 285 5.78 -4.70 3.74
C GLY A 285 5.83 -5.70 2.57
N MET A 286 6.47 -5.32 1.47
CA MET A 286 6.69 -6.20 0.31
C MET A 286 8.04 -6.91 0.31
N PHE A 287 8.93 -6.65 1.28
CA PHE A 287 10.16 -7.41 1.45
C PHE A 287 9.89 -8.77 2.10
N PRO A 288 10.75 -9.78 1.88
CA PRO A 288 10.67 -11.05 2.61
C PRO A 288 10.82 -10.83 4.12
N PRO A 289 9.93 -11.36 4.97
CA PRO A 289 9.89 -11.05 6.41
C PRO A 289 10.99 -11.74 7.22
N GLU A 290 11.52 -12.84 6.74
CA GLU A 290 12.51 -13.65 7.48
C GLU A 290 13.86 -12.94 7.66
N GLN A 291 14.08 -11.84 6.98
CA GLN A 291 15.33 -11.08 7.00
C GLN A 291 15.33 -9.91 7.97
N GLY A 292 14.19 -9.57 8.59
CA GLY A 292 14.06 -8.42 9.48
C GLY A 292 14.27 -8.75 10.96
N PRO A 293 14.88 -7.81 11.75
CA PRO A 293 14.98 -7.95 13.20
C PRO A 293 13.61 -7.96 13.87
N ASN A 294 13.45 -8.67 14.98
CA ASN A 294 12.18 -8.77 15.70
C ASN A 294 12.11 -7.72 16.83
N VAL A 295 11.25 -6.71 16.66
CA VAL A 295 11.11 -5.55 17.57
C VAL A 295 10.47 -5.86 18.92
N PHE A 296 9.91 -7.06 19.08
CA PHE A 296 9.40 -7.53 20.38
C PHE A 296 10.46 -8.34 21.16
N ARG A 297 11.62 -8.60 20.54
CA ARG A 297 12.75 -9.35 21.15
C ARG A 297 14.03 -8.51 21.34
N MET A 298 14.07 -7.30 20.74
CA MET A 298 15.21 -6.40 20.85
C MET A 298 14.72 -4.94 20.93
N PRO A 299 15.56 -4.00 21.41
CA PRO A 299 15.23 -2.58 21.41
C PRO A 299 14.88 -2.05 20.01
N PHE A 300 13.89 -1.16 19.94
CA PHE A 300 13.45 -0.56 18.69
C PHE A 300 14.60 0.13 17.93
N GLN A 301 15.46 0.86 18.65
CA GLN A 301 16.57 1.59 18.06
C GLN A 301 17.57 0.66 17.38
N ASP A 302 17.87 -0.49 17.99
CA ASP A 302 18.79 -1.47 17.42
C ASP A 302 18.19 -2.11 16.16
N ALA A 303 16.89 -2.44 16.21
CA ALA A 303 16.16 -2.96 15.05
C ALA A 303 16.12 -1.96 13.90
N TRP A 304 15.88 -0.68 14.21
CA TRP A 304 15.87 0.38 13.19
C TRP A 304 17.25 0.57 12.57
N GLU A 305 18.31 0.58 13.37
CA GLU A 305 19.67 0.72 12.87
C GLU A 305 20.03 -0.43 11.92
N GLN A 306 19.69 -1.66 12.29
CA GLN A 306 19.89 -2.82 11.41
C GLN A 306 19.13 -2.67 10.09
N VAL A 307 17.85 -2.29 10.13
CA VAL A 307 17.05 -2.09 8.92
C VAL A 307 17.63 -1.00 8.02
N LYS A 308 18.17 0.08 8.59
CA LYS A 308 18.86 1.12 7.81
C LYS A 308 20.10 0.57 7.10
N GLN A 309 20.95 -0.16 7.84
CA GLN A 309 22.18 -0.74 7.28
C GLN A 309 21.88 -1.75 6.17
N ASP A 310 20.93 -2.66 6.40
CA ASP A 310 20.51 -3.65 5.42
C ASP A 310 19.92 -2.98 4.16
N SER A 311 19.12 -1.92 4.36
CA SER A 311 18.55 -1.16 3.25
C SER A 311 19.60 -0.39 2.45
N ALA A 312 20.60 0.17 3.13
CA ALA A 312 21.70 0.87 2.49
C ALA A 312 22.62 -0.07 1.69
N ALA A 313 22.65 -1.36 2.04
CA ALA A 313 23.42 -2.40 1.35
C ALA A 313 22.71 -2.92 0.08
N VAL A 314 21.43 -2.69 -0.10
CA VAL A 314 20.68 -3.15 -1.28
C VAL A 314 21.25 -2.51 -2.55
N ARG A 315 21.54 -3.35 -3.56
CA ARG A 315 21.94 -2.92 -4.91
C ARG A 315 21.00 -3.54 -5.94
N LEU A 316 20.46 -2.69 -6.79
CA LEU A 316 19.57 -3.09 -7.90
C LEU A 316 20.40 -3.55 -9.11
N PRO A 317 19.78 -4.25 -10.08
CA PRO A 317 20.49 -4.69 -11.28
C PRO A 317 21.15 -3.52 -12.00
N PRO A 318 22.41 -3.65 -12.46
CA PRO A 318 23.11 -2.58 -13.19
C PRO A 318 22.35 -2.11 -14.43
N GLU A 319 21.62 -3.02 -15.08
CA GLU A 319 20.75 -2.72 -16.22
C GLU A 319 19.66 -1.70 -15.85
N CYS A 320 19.14 -1.74 -14.64
CA CYS A 320 18.15 -0.78 -14.16
C CYS A 320 18.75 0.62 -14.01
N ALA A 321 20.00 0.74 -13.58
CA ALA A 321 20.71 2.00 -13.42
C ALA A 321 20.90 2.74 -14.75
N ASN A 322 21.12 1.98 -15.86
CA ASN A 322 21.38 2.51 -17.19
C ASN A 322 20.16 2.45 -18.13
N CYS A 323 18.99 2.06 -17.63
CA CYS A 323 17.78 1.90 -18.43
C CYS A 323 17.22 3.27 -18.90
N SER A 324 16.83 3.36 -20.16
CA SER A 324 16.16 4.56 -20.74
C SER A 324 14.83 4.89 -20.04
N ALA A 325 14.15 3.86 -19.49
CA ALA A 325 12.92 4.01 -18.73
C ALA A 325 13.14 4.29 -17.23
N LYS A 326 14.38 4.50 -16.78
CA LYS A 326 14.74 4.67 -15.36
C LYS A 326 13.88 5.70 -14.63
N ASN A 327 13.70 6.88 -15.22
CA ASN A 327 12.93 7.98 -14.62
C ASN A 327 11.42 7.69 -14.58
N THR A 328 10.96 6.81 -15.43
CA THR A 328 9.55 6.41 -15.54
C THR A 328 9.25 5.16 -14.69
N CYS A 329 10.15 4.17 -14.74
CA CYS A 329 9.97 2.89 -14.07
C CYS A 329 10.10 2.98 -12.55
N ARG A 330 11.04 3.79 -12.05
CA ARG A 330 11.42 3.83 -10.63
C ARG A 330 11.59 2.41 -10.09
N ALA A 331 12.61 1.71 -10.55
CA ALA A 331 12.90 0.35 -10.16
C ALA A 331 12.78 0.19 -8.62
N CYS A 332 11.75 -0.54 -8.19
CA CYS A 332 11.45 -0.74 -6.78
C CYS A 332 12.18 -2.00 -6.30
N ALA A 333 13.00 -1.89 -5.25
CA ALA A 333 13.73 -3.02 -4.70
C ALA A 333 12.81 -4.19 -4.29
N ALA A 334 11.62 -3.88 -3.74
CA ALA A 334 10.63 -4.90 -3.41
C ALA A 334 10.09 -5.60 -4.67
N MET A 335 9.86 -4.87 -5.78
CA MET A 335 9.49 -5.50 -7.06
C MET A 335 10.59 -6.42 -7.56
N VAL A 336 11.84 -5.96 -7.51
CA VAL A 336 12.98 -6.77 -7.97
C VAL A 336 13.04 -8.09 -7.20
N VAL A 337 13.05 -8.06 -5.87
CA VAL A 337 13.20 -9.28 -5.07
C VAL A 337 11.98 -10.21 -5.16
N THR A 338 10.78 -9.68 -5.23
CA THR A 338 9.57 -10.51 -5.32
C THR A 338 9.35 -11.11 -6.72
N GLU A 339 9.83 -10.45 -7.77
CA GLU A 339 9.76 -10.96 -9.14
C GLU A 339 10.85 -11.99 -9.46
N SER A 340 12.05 -11.81 -8.92
CA SER A 340 13.22 -12.58 -9.33
C SER A 340 13.85 -13.43 -8.23
N GLY A 341 13.43 -13.26 -6.98
CA GLY A 341 13.98 -13.93 -5.81
C GLY A 341 15.29 -13.32 -5.28
N CYS A 342 15.84 -12.28 -5.93
CA CYS A 342 17.05 -11.60 -5.48
C CYS A 342 17.10 -10.16 -5.98
N PHE A 343 18.02 -9.34 -5.47
CA PHE A 343 18.16 -7.93 -5.88
C PHE A 343 18.98 -7.72 -7.16
N HIS A 344 19.60 -8.77 -7.72
CA HIS A 344 20.56 -8.66 -8.82
C HIS A 344 19.98 -9.02 -10.20
N LYS A 345 18.73 -9.44 -10.28
CA LYS A 345 18.07 -9.83 -11.53
C LYS A 345 17.01 -8.82 -11.92
N VAL A 346 16.98 -8.47 -13.20
CA VAL A 346 15.97 -7.57 -13.76
C VAL A 346 14.56 -8.14 -13.54
N PRO A 347 13.60 -7.35 -12.97
CA PRO A 347 12.22 -7.77 -12.78
C PRO A 347 11.46 -7.73 -14.12
N LYS A 348 11.60 -8.80 -14.91
CA LYS A 348 11.13 -8.83 -16.31
C LYS A 348 9.68 -8.37 -16.47
N TYR A 349 8.76 -8.86 -15.65
CA TYR A 349 7.36 -8.45 -15.72
C TYR A 349 7.20 -6.92 -15.64
N ARG A 350 7.89 -6.28 -14.68
CA ARG A 350 7.82 -4.82 -14.51
C ARG A 350 8.46 -4.08 -15.68
N CYS A 351 9.56 -4.61 -16.23
CA CYS A 351 10.19 -4.03 -17.42
C CYS A 351 9.25 -4.06 -18.61
N ASP A 352 8.68 -5.23 -18.91
CA ASP A 352 7.76 -5.42 -20.02
C ASP A 352 6.54 -4.48 -19.89
N MET A 353 5.97 -4.37 -18.69
CA MET A 353 4.85 -3.46 -18.39
C MET A 353 5.20 -1.99 -18.69
N ILE A 354 6.36 -1.52 -18.25
CA ILE A 354 6.75 -0.12 -18.42
C ILE A 354 7.10 0.19 -19.87
N HIS A 355 7.77 -0.72 -20.56
CA HIS A 355 8.08 -0.53 -21.97
C HIS A 355 6.83 -0.58 -22.86
N ALA A 356 5.80 -1.34 -22.48
CA ALA A 356 4.51 -1.34 -23.16
C ALA A 356 3.68 -0.08 -22.92
N TYR A 357 3.91 0.66 -21.83
CA TYR A 357 2.99 1.72 -21.37
C TYR A 357 2.72 2.80 -22.41
N LYS A 358 3.75 3.29 -23.12
CA LYS A 358 3.52 4.34 -24.12
C LYS A 358 2.62 3.84 -25.27
N ALA A 359 2.87 2.66 -25.79
CA ALA A 359 2.03 2.07 -26.86
C ALA A 359 0.58 1.85 -26.39
N GLN A 360 0.40 1.41 -25.12
CA GLN A 360 -0.95 1.24 -24.56
C GLN A 360 -1.64 2.59 -24.28
N TRP A 361 -0.89 3.62 -23.90
CA TRP A 361 -1.43 4.98 -23.80
C TRP A 361 -1.95 5.49 -25.15
N ASP A 362 -1.17 5.32 -26.22
CA ASP A 362 -1.56 5.73 -27.58
C ASP A 362 -2.80 4.93 -28.04
N ARG A 363 -2.85 3.64 -27.74
CA ARG A 363 -4.02 2.78 -28.00
C ARG A 363 -5.27 3.30 -27.28
N VAL A 364 -5.19 3.62 -25.98
CA VAL A 364 -6.33 4.19 -25.25
C VAL A 364 -6.79 5.52 -25.88
N LYS A 365 -5.84 6.36 -26.35
CA LYS A 365 -6.19 7.58 -27.08
C LYS A 365 -7.03 7.28 -28.34
N GLU A 366 -6.61 6.31 -29.13
CA GLU A 366 -7.30 5.91 -30.36
C GLU A 366 -8.71 5.34 -30.08
N GLU A 367 -8.85 4.50 -29.06
CA GLU A 367 -10.12 3.91 -28.65
C GLU A 367 -11.12 4.94 -28.10
N MET A 368 -10.66 6.09 -27.60
CA MET A 368 -11.48 7.11 -26.92
C MET A 368 -11.72 8.37 -27.78
N LEU A 369 -11.12 8.45 -28.97
CA LEU A 369 -11.41 9.50 -29.96
C LEU A 369 -12.75 9.28 -30.63
#